data_d0f66ef75714aec492b3da91fc9bbc5b
#
_entry.id   d0f66ef75714aec492b3da91fc9bbc5b
#
_cell.length_a   1.000
_cell.length_b   1.000
_cell.length_c   1.000
_cell.angle_alpha   90.00
_cell.angle_beta   90.00
_cell.angle_gamma   90.00
#
_symmetry.space_group_name_H-M   'P 1'
#
loop_
_entity.id
_entity.type
_entity.pdbx_description
1 polymer ?
#
loop_
_entity_poly.entity_id
_entity_poly.type
_entity_poly.pdbx_seq_one_letter_code
_entity_poly.pdbx_strand_id
1 'polypeptide(L)'
;KVVRDVIEKAGIRREQVAGLGISNQRETSAVWDRTDGHPLADAIVWQCSRAKDICARVEESGKAEWVRRTTGINLSPYFPASKLAWFMENVKEVPQKASGGP
;
A
#
# COMPACT_ATOMS: atom_id res chain seq x y z
N LYS A 1 1.85 2.22 21.95
CA LYS A 1 2.35 3.50 22.47
C LYS A 1 1.27 4.59 22.35
N VAL A 2 0.83 4.99 21.16
CA VAL A 2 -0.10 6.12 20.92
C VAL A 2 -1.38 6.04 21.76
N VAL A 3 -2.05 4.88 21.82
CA VAL A 3 -3.29 4.70 22.60
C VAL A 3 -3.04 4.95 24.09
N ARG A 4 -1.92 4.45 24.63
CA ARG A 4 -1.55 4.68 26.03
C ARG A 4 -1.31 6.16 26.30
N ASP A 5 -0.52 6.80 25.43
CA ASP A 5 -0.16 8.22 25.57
C ASP A 5 -1.42 9.12 25.52
N VAL A 6 -2.42 8.76 24.70
CA VAL A 6 -3.70 9.50 24.62
C VAL A 6 -4.52 9.35 25.90
N ILE A 7 -4.63 8.15 26.45
CA ILE A 7 -5.35 7.88 27.70
C ILE A 7 -4.71 8.66 28.87
N GLU A 8 -3.38 8.62 28.97
CA GLU A 8 -2.62 9.35 29.99
C GLU A 8 -2.82 10.87 29.87
N LYS A 9 -2.68 11.42 28.64
CA LYS A 9 -2.88 12.86 28.39
C LYS A 9 -4.30 13.32 28.66
N ALA A 10 -5.29 12.47 28.41
CA ALA A 10 -6.70 12.78 28.71
C ALA A 10 -7.05 12.65 30.19
N GLY A 11 -6.17 12.09 31.02
CA GLY A 11 -6.42 11.89 32.46
C GLY A 11 -7.57 10.93 32.75
N ILE A 12 -7.86 9.99 31.82
CA ILE A 12 -8.96 9.03 31.95
C ILE A 12 -8.44 7.63 32.28
N ARG A 13 -9.32 6.79 32.84
CA ARG A 13 -9.03 5.38 33.04
C ARG A 13 -9.42 4.56 31.80
N ARG A 14 -8.79 3.41 31.59
CA ARG A 14 -9.03 2.51 30.44
C ARG A 14 -10.50 2.07 30.35
N GLU A 15 -11.13 1.87 31.51
CA GLU A 15 -12.54 1.42 31.62
C GLU A 15 -13.54 2.49 31.16
N GLN A 16 -13.10 3.73 31.04
CA GLN A 16 -13.93 4.84 30.54
C GLN A 16 -13.89 4.94 28.99
N VAL A 17 -13.03 4.13 28.32
CA VAL A 17 -12.95 4.08 26.86
C VAL A 17 -14.04 3.16 26.32
N ALA A 18 -15.04 3.72 25.66
CA ALA A 18 -16.18 2.97 25.13
C ALA A 18 -15.88 2.24 23.81
N GLY A 19 -14.85 2.65 23.08
CA GLY A 19 -14.51 2.03 21.81
C GLY A 19 -13.29 2.65 21.13
N LEU A 20 -12.82 2.01 20.06
CA LEU A 20 -11.70 2.43 19.23
C LEU A 20 -12.13 2.47 17.77
N GLY A 21 -11.99 3.62 17.13
CA GLY A 21 -12.15 3.78 15.70
C GLY A 21 -10.78 3.80 15.00
N ILE A 22 -10.66 3.07 13.89
CA ILE A 22 -9.45 3.06 13.07
C ILE A 22 -9.76 3.68 11.72
N SER A 23 -8.99 4.72 11.36
CA SER A 23 -9.01 5.31 10.03
C SER A 23 -7.58 5.39 9.50
N ASN A 24 -7.42 5.10 8.22
CA ASN A 24 -6.12 5.12 7.56
C ASN A 24 -6.22 5.79 6.18
N GLN A 25 -5.08 6.21 5.65
CA GLN A 25 -4.95 6.59 4.25
C GLN A 25 -4.88 5.32 3.41
N ARG A 26 -5.96 5.05 2.67
CA ARG A 26 -6.05 3.88 1.80
C ARG A 26 -5.18 4.02 0.55
N GLU A 27 -4.87 2.91 -0.12
CA GLU A 27 -4.24 2.81 -1.44
C GLU A 27 -2.81 3.37 -1.52
N THR A 28 -2.26 3.90 -0.43
CA THR A 28 -0.84 4.23 -0.33
C THR A 28 -0.04 2.94 -0.19
N SER A 29 0.94 2.74 -1.05
CA SER A 29 1.79 1.55 -1.08
C SER A 29 3.19 1.88 -0.62
N ALA A 30 3.74 1.08 0.27
CA ALA A 30 5.11 1.18 0.76
C ALA A 30 5.79 -0.18 0.65
N VAL A 31 7.10 -0.18 0.44
CA VAL A 31 7.96 -1.37 0.41
C VAL A 31 9.12 -1.18 1.36
N TRP A 32 9.43 -2.20 2.17
CA TRP A 32 10.50 -2.15 3.15
C TRP A 32 11.21 -3.49 3.27
N ASP A 33 12.44 -3.45 3.75
CA ASP A 33 13.18 -4.66 4.11
C ASP A 33 12.55 -5.32 5.34
N ARG A 34 12.25 -6.59 5.23
CA ARG A 34 11.63 -7.36 6.31
C ARG A 34 12.57 -7.59 7.49
N THR A 35 13.88 -7.59 7.26
CA THR A 35 14.89 -7.89 8.28
C THR A 35 15.06 -6.76 9.30
N ASP A 36 15.04 -5.52 8.83
CA ASP A 36 15.33 -4.34 9.66
C ASP A 36 14.25 -3.26 9.60
N GLY A 37 13.25 -3.41 8.71
CA GLY A 37 12.17 -2.44 8.51
C GLY A 37 12.60 -1.19 7.72
N HIS A 38 13.80 -1.19 7.10
CA HIS A 38 14.26 -0.06 6.31
C HIS A 38 13.42 0.11 5.04
N PRO A 39 12.87 1.31 4.76
CA PRO A 39 12.15 1.56 3.51
C PRO A 39 13.07 1.42 2.29
N LEU A 40 12.64 0.64 1.30
CA LEU A 40 13.38 0.46 0.06
C LEU A 40 13.15 1.58 -0.95
N ALA A 41 12.08 2.34 -0.78
CA ALA A 41 11.73 3.51 -1.57
C ALA A 41 10.69 4.36 -0.83
N ASP A 42 10.50 5.59 -1.30
CA ASP A 42 9.42 6.45 -0.84
C ASP A 42 8.05 5.82 -1.14
N ALA A 43 7.12 5.94 -0.20
CA ALA A 43 5.76 5.43 -0.38
C ALA A 43 5.04 6.10 -1.57
N ILE A 44 4.36 5.29 -2.38
CA ILE A 44 3.55 5.79 -3.48
C ILE A 44 2.15 6.07 -2.95
N VAL A 45 1.81 7.34 -2.84
CA VAL A 45 0.51 7.79 -2.32
C VAL A 45 -0.63 7.51 -3.31
N TRP A 46 -1.85 7.52 -2.82
CA TRP A 46 -3.06 7.24 -3.60
C TRP A 46 -3.27 8.20 -4.79
N GLN A 47 -2.82 9.45 -4.70
CA GLN A 47 -2.92 10.47 -5.74
C GLN A 47 -1.86 10.32 -6.85
N CYS A 48 -0.86 9.46 -6.66
CA CYS A 48 0.27 9.36 -7.58
C CYS A 48 -0.11 8.58 -8.85
N SER A 49 0.18 9.16 -9.99
CA SER A 49 -0.11 8.60 -11.31
C SER A 49 1.06 7.86 -11.97
N ARG A 50 2.21 7.68 -11.29
CA ARG A 50 3.42 7.07 -11.88
C ARG A 50 3.22 5.66 -12.45
N ALA A 51 2.23 4.93 -11.93
CA ALA A 51 1.87 3.60 -12.42
C ALA A 51 0.87 3.60 -13.60
N LYS A 52 0.58 4.77 -14.21
CA LYS A 52 -0.36 4.91 -15.32
C LYS A 52 0.05 4.06 -16.53
N ASP A 53 1.34 4.06 -16.88
CA ASP A 53 1.84 3.32 -18.03
C ASP A 53 1.74 1.79 -17.84
N ILE A 54 1.84 1.33 -16.60
CA ILE A 54 1.60 -0.09 -16.27
C ILE A 54 0.14 -0.46 -16.53
N CYS A 55 -0.79 0.39 -16.10
CA CYS A 55 -2.21 0.18 -16.38
C CYS A 55 -2.49 0.18 -17.90
N ALA A 56 -1.90 1.11 -18.64
CA ALA A 56 -2.03 1.16 -20.10
C ALA A 56 -1.56 -0.13 -20.77
N ARG A 57 -0.39 -0.66 -20.39
CA ARG A 57 0.12 -1.94 -20.92
C ARG A 57 -0.82 -3.13 -20.62
N VAL A 58 -1.43 -3.16 -19.43
CA VAL A 58 -2.41 -4.20 -19.06
C VAL A 58 -3.68 -4.06 -19.91
N GLU A 59 -4.14 -2.84 -20.15
CA GLU A 59 -5.29 -2.56 -21.02
C GLU A 59 -5.03 -2.98 -22.47
N GLU A 60 -3.90 -2.57 -23.03
CA GLU A 60 -3.45 -2.95 -24.39
C GLU A 60 -3.31 -4.48 -24.57
N SER A 61 -2.96 -5.20 -23.49
CA SER A 61 -2.92 -6.67 -23.50
C SER A 61 -4.30 -7.34 -23.49
N GLY A 62 -5.40 -6.56 -23.45
CA GLY A 62 -6.78 -7.04 -23.42
C GLY A 62 -7.24 -7.61 -22.06
N LYS A 63 -6.45 -7.43 -21.00
CA LYS A 63 -6.75 -8.01 -19.67
C LYS A 63 -7.60 -7.11 -18.76
N ALA A 64 -7.92 -5.89 -19.16
CA ALA A 64 -8.66 -4.95 -18.34
C ALA A 64 -10.04 -5.49 -17.91
N GLU A 65 -10.77 -6.10 -18.83
CA GLU A 65 -12.07 -6.71 -18.55
C GLU A 65 -11.94 -7.91 -17.59
N TRP A 66 -10.91 -8.74 -17.75
CA TRP A 66 -10.63 -9.82 -16.81
C TRP A 66 -10.36 -9.30 -15.40
N VAL A 67 -9.54 -8.23 -15.27
CA VAL A 67 -9.30 -7.56 -13.98
C VAL A 67 -10.61 -7.09 -13.36
N ARG A 68 -11.44 -6.38 -14.13
CA ARG A 68 -12.73 -5.87 -13.68
C ARG A 68 -13.66 -7.00 -13.19
N ARG A 69 -13.75 -8.08 -13.94
CA ARG A 69 -14.63 -9.22 -13.60
C ARG A 69 -14.14 -9.98 -12.37
N THR A 70 -12.81 -10.08 -12.19
CA THR A 70 -12.20 -10.83 -11.08
C THR A 70 -12.21 -10.04 -9.77
N THR A 71 -11.98 -8.73 -9.84
CA THR A 71 -11.78 -7.88 -8.65
C THR A 71 -12.99 -6.99 -8.32
N GLY A 72 -13.90 -6.78 -9.27
CA GLY A 72 -15.01 -5.84 -9.16
C GLY A 72 -14.61 -4.35 -9.36
N ILE A 73 -13.34 -4.06 -9.61
CA ILE A 73 -12.83 -2.69 -9.79
C ILE A 73 -12.20 -2.50 -11.16
N ASN A 74 -12.25 -1.27 -11.66
CA ASN A 74 -11.60 -0.92 -12.91
C ASN A 74 -10.08 -0.81 -12.74
N LEU A 75 -9.35 -1.07 -13.82
CA LEU A 75 -7.91 -0.86 -13.84
C LEU A 75 -7.60 0.64 -13.63
N SER A 76 -6.73 0.94 -12.66
CA SER A 76 -6.37 2.32 -12.33
C SER A 76 -5.05 2.38 -11.56
N PRO A 77 -4.20 3.41 -11.79
CA PRO A 77 -3.01 3.65 -10.98
C PRO A 77 -3.31 4.01 -9.51
N TYR A 78 -4.58 4.29 -9.20
CA TYR A 78 -5.05 4.50 -7.84
C TYR A 78 -4.84 3.27 -6.95
N PHE A 79 -5.05 2.06 -7.49
CA PHE A 79 -5.01 0.81 -6.73
C PHE A 79 -3.59 0.25 -6.54
N PRO A 80 -3.33 -0.51 -5.46
CA PRO A 80 -1.99 -0.93 -5.07
C PRO A 80 -1.27 -1.82 -6.08
N ALA A 81 -1.98 -2.67 -6.83
CA ALA A 81 -1.36 -3.65 -7.72
C ALA A 81 -0.41 -3.01 -8.76
N SER A 82 -0.85 -1.92 -9.40
CA SER A 82 -0.02 -1.17 -10.35
C SER A 82 1.16 -0.47 -9.68
N LYS A 83 1.01 0.00 -8.44
CA LYS A 83 2.10 0.61 -7.67
C LYS A 83 3.14 -0.42 -7.25
N LEU A 84 2.71 -1.62 -6.84
CA LEU A 84 3.62 -2.71 -6.53
C LEU A 84 4.40 -3.16 -7.77
N ALA A 85 3.74 -3.26 -8.93
CA ALA A 85 4.41 -3.52 -10.20
C ALA A 85 5.43 -2.41 -10.53
N TRP A 86 5.09 -1.16 -10.27
CA TRP A 86 6.02 -0.04 -10.46
C TRP A 86 7.27 -0.18 -9.58
N PHE A 87 7.14 -0.55 -8.31
CA PHE A 87 8.29 -0.81 -7.44
C PHE A 87 9.16 -1.94 -7.97
N MET A 88 8.54 -3.03 -8.44
CA MET A 88 9.27 -4.17 -9.02
C MET A 88 10.08 -3.79 -10.27
N GLU A 89 9.57 -2.88 -11.09
CA GLU A 89 10.22 -2.44 -12.33
C GLU A 89 11.27 -1.33 -12.11
N ASN A 90 11.09 -0.47 -11.11
CA ASN A 90 11.87 0.77 -10.98
C ASN A 90 12.79 0.84 -9.76
N VAL A 91 12.62 -0.04 -8.77
CA VAL A 91 13.46 -0.10 -7.57
C VAL A 91 14.24 -1.40 -7.55
N LYS A 92 15.53 -1.36 -7.90
CA LYS A 92 16.38 -2.55 -8.11
C LYS A 92 16.39 -3.52 -6.93
N GLU A 93 16.34 -3.02 -5.72
CA GLU A 93 16.39 -3.85 -4.51
C GLU A 93 15.08 -4.63 -4.27
N VAL A 94 13.95 -4.13 -4.77
CA VAL A 94 12.64 -4.75 -4.53
C VAL A 94 12.55 -6.16 -5.15
N PRO A 95 12.81 -6.38 -6.47
CA PRO A 95 12.77 -7.71 -7.03
C PRO A 95 13.86 -8.64 -6.46
N GLN A 96 15.03 -8.10 -6.12
CA GLN A 96 16.11 -8.90 -5.53
C GLN A 96 15.72 -9.46 -4.16
N LYS A 97 15.12 -8.63 -3.29
CA LYS A 97 14.67 -9.04 -1.96
C LYS A 97 13.38 -9.87 -2.00
N ALA A 98 12.48 -9.59 -2.94
CA ALA A 98 11.25 -10.38 -3.12
C ALA A 98 11.51 -11.80 -3.61
N SER A 99 12.56 -12.04 -4.41
CA SER A 99 12.91 -13.37 -4.91
C SER A 99 13.63 -14.24 -3.88
N GLY A 100 14.16 -13.67 -2.81
CA GLY A 100 14.88 -14.37 -1.76
C GLY A 100 14.02 -15.26 -0.86
N GLY A 101 12.69 -15.18 -0.95
CA GLY A 101 11.76 -15.93 -0.11
C GLY A 101 11.81 -15.54 1.37
N PRO A 102 10.94 -16.11 2.21
CA PRO A 102 11.05 -16.00 3.65
C PRO A 102 12.18 -16.88 4.19
#